data_2804e7853de2e3475cee1852f8487235
#
_entry.id   2804e7853de2e3475cee1852f8487235
#
_cell.length_a   1.000
_cell.length_b   1.000
_cell.length_c   1.000
_cell.angle_alpha   90.00
_cell.angle_beta   90.00
_cell.angle_gamma   90.00
#
_symmetry.space_group_name_H-M   'P 1'
#
loop_
_entity.id
_entity.type
_entity.pdbx_description
1 polymer ?
#
loop_
_entity_poly.entity_id
_entity_poly.type
_entity_poly.pdbx_seq_one_letter_code
_entity_poly.pdbx_strand_id
1 'polypeptide(L)'
;MCLACMSLQLKALAQDARPFWSEIEAFQKQDSLAMPAKNGIVFVGSSSIRMWKDAEQTFKKYQVINRGFGGSTLADAITYLDYLVFPYEPRQVVIYSGENDVAMGVSATETFNRFKTLATNIRAKQPEVPLVYLSMKESPSRQQYRDTLLKANSMIKDYIATMSKAVYVDVNAKMLDKNGNTRPELFREDMLHMKKPGYDIWKKTLLPHLLKP
;
A
#
# COMPACT_ATOMS: atom_id res chain seq x y z
N MET A 1 -15.56 28.83 -32.65
CA MET A 1 -15.05 28.04 -31.51
C MET A 1 -13.61 27.68 -31.77
N CYS A 2 -12.69 28.13 -30.93
CA CYS A 2 -11.26 28.06 -31.18
C CYS A 2 -10.74 26.62 -30.92
N LEU A 3 -9.91 26.06 -31.80
CA LEU A 3 -9.25 24.76 -31.68
C LEU A 3 -8.53 24.60 -30.32
N ALA A 4 -8.06 25.70 -29.74
CA ALA A 4 -7.43 25.71 -28.41
C ALA A 4 -8.40 25.37 -27.27
N CYS A 5 -9.67 25.77 -27.34
CA CYS A 5 -10.68 25.41 -26.35
C CYS A 5 -11.04 23.92 -26.40
N MET A 6 -11.05 23.31 -27.60
CA MET A 6 -11.31 21.87 -27.76
C MET A 6 -10.18 21.02 -27.21
N SER A 7 -8.92 21.45 -27.38
CA SER A 7 -7.76 20.70 -26.84
C SER A 7 -7.64 20.75 -25.30
N LEU A 8 -8.07 21.85 -24.67
CA LEU A 8 -8.13 21.95 -23.22
C LEU A 8 -9.25 21.07 -22.62
N GLN A 9 -10.42 21.04 -23.27
CA GLN A 9 -11.53 20.17 -22.82
C GLN A 9 -11.20 18.68 -22.97
N LEU A 10 -10.52 18.28 -24.05
CA LEU A 10 -10.06 16.88 -24.22
C LEU A 10 -9.00 16.48 -23.20
N LYS A 11 -8.10 17.38 -22.82
CA LYS A 11 -7.12 17.11 -21.75
C LYS A 11 -7.78 16.98 -20.37
N ALA A 12 -8.76 17.81 -20.05
CA ALA A 12 -9.52 17.72 -18.80
C ALA A 12 -10.31 16.39 -18.71
N LEU A 13 -11.00 16.00 -19.80
CA LEU A 13 -11.73 14.73 -19.89
C LEU A 13 -10.82 13.50 -19.81
N ALA A 14 -9.62 13.55 -20.39
CA ALA A 14 -8.64 12.46 -20.28
C ALA A 14 -8.03 12.34 -18.86
N GLN A 15 -7.96 13.44 -18.12
CA GLN A 15 -7.45 13.46 -16.75
C GLN A 15 -8.45 12.85 -15.76
N ASP A 16 -9.74 13.08 -15.95
CA ASP A 16 -10.82 12.49 -15.15
C ASP A 16 -11.01 10.98 -15.40
N ALA A 17 -10.50 10.45 -16.51
CA ALA A 17 -10.60 9.04 -16.86
C ALA A 17 -9.54 8.14 -16.16
N ARG A 18 -8.56 8.70 -15.44
CA ARG A 18 -7.55 7.91 -14.71
C ARG A 18 -8.12 7.42 -13.39
N PRO A 19 -8.19 6.09 -13.14
CA PRO A 19 -8.64 5.55 -11.85
C PRO A 19 -7.87 6.21 -10.70
N PHE A 20 -8.56 6.55 -9.61
CA PHE A 20 -7.97 7.15 -8.39
C PHE A 20 -7.31 8.52 -8.55
N TRP A 21 -7.37 9.16 -9.73
CA TRP A 21 -6.65 10.42 -9.96
C TRP A 21 -7.02 11.51 -8.95
N SER A 22 -8.26 11.58 -8.52
CA SER A 22 -8.71 12.55 -7.51
C SER A 22 -7.99 12.40 -6.16
N GLU A 23 -7.66 11.16 -5.74
CA GLU A 23 -6.88 10.91 -4.53
C GLU A 23 -5.41 11.28 -4.73
N ILE A 24 -4.84 10.98 -5.90
CA ILE A 24 -3.46 11.35 -6.26
C ILE A 24 -3.30 12.88 -6.34
N GLU A 25 -4.23 13.56 -6.99
CA GLU A 25 -4.25 15.02 -7.09
C GLU A 25 -4.40 15.69 -5.71
N ALA A 26 -5.19 15.08 -4.80
CA ALA A 26 -5.30 15.54 -3.43
C ALA A 26 -3.95 15.50 -2.69
N PHE A 27 -3.15 14.45 -2.88
CA PHE A 27 -1.78 14.40 -2.35
C PHE A 27 -0.90 15.50 -2.93
N GLN A 28 -0.91 15.69 -4.25
CA GLN A 28 -0.14 16.75 -4.90
C GLN A 28 -0.54 18.14 -4.39
N LYS A 29 -1.83 18.38 -4.19
CA LYS A 29 -2.32 19.64 -3.63
C LYS A 29 -1.87 19.85 -2.19
N GLN A 30 -1.91 18.82 -1.35
CA GLN A 30 -1.39 18.89 0.02
C GLN A 30 0.11 19.20 0.01
N ASP A 31 0.87 18.51 -0.82
CA ASP A 31 2.32 18.66 -0.93
C ASP A 31 2.71 20.05 -1.48
N SER A 32 1.91 20.62 -2.37
CA SER A 32 2.14 22.00 -2.85
C SER A 32 1.98 23.06 -1.77
N LEU A 33 1.18 22.76 -0.73
CA LEU A 33 1.00 23.65 0.43
C LEU A 33 2.04 23.40 1.51
N ALA A 34 2.39 22.14 1.73
CA ALA A 34 3.36 21.74 2.76
C ALA A 34 4.00 20.40 2.35
N MET A 35 5.10 20.49 1.57
CA MET A 35 5.83 19.30 1.14
C MET A 35 6.42 18.56 2.35
N PRO A 36 6.16 17.27 2.54
CA PRO A 36 6.80 16.48 3.56
C PRO A 36 8.32 16.48 3.41
N ALA A 37 9.03 16.42 4.52
CA ALA A 37 10.49 16.35 4.50
C ALA A 37 10.94 15.09 3.74
N LYS A 38 11.97 15.23 2.91
CA LYS A 38 12.66 14.09 2.29
C LYS A 38 13.26 13.18 3.36
N ASN A 39 13.59 11.96 2.95
CA ASN A 39 14.19 10.96 3.83
C ASN A 39 13.24 10.49 4.96
N GLY A 40 11.92 10.63 4.76
CA GLY A 40 10.89 10.01 5.58
C GLY A 40 10.70 8.52 5.26
N ILE A 41 9.70 7.89 5.88
CA ILE A 41 9.24 6.54 5.53
C ILE A 41 7.91 6.67 4.80
N VAL A 42 7.85 6.24 3.54
CA VAL A 42 6.59 6.28 2.78
C VAL A 42 5.80 4.99 3.01
N PHE A 43 4.56 5.14 3.46
CA PHE A 43 3.57 4.07 3.47
C PHE A 43 2.74 4.16 2.20
N VAL A 44 2.88 3.19 1.31
CA VAL A 44 2.12 3.10 0.05
C VAL A 44 1.22 1.88 0.03
N GLY A 45 0.03 2.01 -0.53
CA GLY A 45 -0.90 0.90 -0.65
C GLY A 45 -2.36 1.30 -0.71
N SER A 46 -3.22 0.34 -0.43
CA SER A 46 -4.66 0.46 -0.63
C SER A 46 -5.40 1.08 0.57
N SER A 47 -6.71 0.87 0.60
CA SER A 47 -7.60 1.44 1.63
C SER A 47 -7.17 1.19 3.07
N SER A 48 -6.52 0.06 3.37
CA SER A 48 -6.04 -0.21 4.74
C SER A 48 -4.94 0.78 5.16
N ILE A 49 -4.08 1.22 4.24
CA ILE A 49 -3.12 2.30 4.51
C ILE A 49 -3.85 3.65 4.59
N ARG A 50 -4.70 3.96 3.61
CA ARG A 50 -5.49 5.21 3.60
C ARG A 50 -6.30 5.42 4.88
N MET A 51 -6.88 4.35 5.41
CA MET A 51 -7.75 4.39 6.60
C MET A 51 -6.98 4.33 7.92
N TRP A 52 -5.66 4.16 7.88
CA TRP A 52 -4.80 4.34 9.06
C TRP A 52 -4.56 5.83 9.31
N LYS A 53 -5.63 6.52 9.72
CA LYS A 53 -5.69 7.99 9.78
C LYS A 53 -4.64 8.64 10.69
N ASP A 54 -4.27 7.95 11.76
CA ASP A 54 -3.29 8.41 12.74
C ASP A 54 -1.88 7.81 12.50
N ALA A 55 -1.60 7.19 11.33
CA ALA A 55 -0.31 6.57 11.05
C ALA A 55 0.85 7.56 11.21
N GLU A 56 0.75 8.75 10.63
CA GLU A 56 1.79 9.78 10.71
C GLU A 56 2.04 10.23 12.14
N GLN A 57 0.98 10.42 12.93
CA GLN A 57 1.11 10.77 14.35
C GLN A 57 1.62 9.59 15.19
N THR A 58 1.13 8.38 14.93
CA THR A 58 1.54 7.14 15.60
C THR A 58 3.04 6.87 15.43
N PHE A 59 3.57 7.15 14.23
CA PHE A 59 4.98 6.96 13.87
C PHE A 59 5.74 8.28 13.70
N LYS A 60 5.34 9.34 14.40
CA LYS A 60 5.93 10.68 14.28
C LYS A 60 7.45 10.67 14.36
N LYS A 61 8.04 9.87 15.27
CA LYS A 61 9.50 9.74 15.42
C LYS A 61 10.18 9.13 14.20
N TYR A 62 9.43 8.47 13.32
CA TYR A 62 9.91 7.84 12.11
C TYR A 62 9.59 8.65 10.85
N GLN A 63 8.97 9.81 11.00
CA GLN A 63 8.60 10.70 9.88
C GLN A 63 7.85 9.95 8.77
N VAL A 64 6.80 9.23 9.16
CA VAL A 64 5.97 8.48 8.22
C VAL A 64 5.14 9.45 7.37
N ILE A 65 5.05 9.14 6.07
CA ILE A 65 4.24 9.84 5.09
C ILE A 65 3.22 8.81 4.55
N ASN A 66 1.93 9.04 4.81
CA ASN A 66 0.88 8.13 4.36
C ASN A 66 0.41 8.48 2.94
N ARG A 67 0.66 7.58 1.99
CA ARG A 67 0.24 7.67 0.59
C ARG A 67 -0.63 6.48 0.18
N GLY A 68 -1.47 6.03 1.10
CA GLY A 68 -2.53 5.04 0.82
C GLY A 68 -3.71 5.67 0.08
N PHE A 69 -4.22 4.98 -0.93
CA PHE A 69 -5.39 5.40 -1.70
C PHE A 69 -6.39 4.24 -1.87
N GLY A 70 -7.69 4.58 -1.85
CA GLY A 70 -8.73 3.61 -1.56
C GLY A 70 -9.04 2.63 -2.68
N GLY A 71 -9.14 1.33 -2.36
CA GLY A 71 -9.55 0.31 -3.33
C GLY A 71 -8.49 -0.09 -4.36
N SER A 72 -7.31 0.53 -4.31
CA SER A 72 -6.24 0.33 -5.30
C SER A 72 -5.66 -1.08 -5.27
N THR A 73 -5.20 -1.51 -6.44
CA THR A 73 -4.45 -2.74 -6.70
C THR A 73 -2.94 -2.47 -6.73
N LEU A 74 -2.14 -3.53 -6.89
CA LEU A 74 -0.71 -3.42 -7.17
C LEU A 74 -0.45 -2.70 -8.51
N ALA A 75 -1.28 -2.93 -9.53
CA ALA A 75 -1.17 -2.26 -10.82
C ALA A 75 -1.38 -0.74 -10.70
N ASP A 76 -2.36 -0.32 -9.89
CA ASP A 76 -2.58 1.09 -9.61
C ASP A 76 -1.40 1.71 -8.86
N ALA A 77 -0.85 1.02 -7.86
CA ALA A 77 0.33 1.48 -7.13
C ALA A 77 1.54 1.66 -8.07
N ILE A 78 1.75 0.74 -9.03
CA ILE A 78 2.80 0.85 -10.05
C ILE A 78 2.59 2.11 -10.91
N THR A 79 1.35 2.33 -11.36
CA THR A 79 1.00 3.48 -12.22
C THR A 79 1.31 4.83 -11.57
N TYR A 80 1.16 4.91 -10.25
CA TYR A 80 1.29 6.18 -9.52
C TYR A 80 2.58 6.33 -8.70
N LEU A 81 3.60 5.49 -8.90
CA LEU A 81 4.87 5.58 -8.16
C LEU A 81 5.52 6.96 -8.21
N ASP A 82 5.43 7.65 -9.36
CA ASP A 82 5.99 8.99 -9.56
C ASP A 82 5.33 10.07 -8.68
N TYR A 83 4.16 9.78 -8.14
CA TYR A 83 3.42 10.67 -7.25
C TYR A 83 3.42 10.19 -5.79
N LEU A 84 3.52 8.88 -5.57
CA LEU A 84 3.34 8.27 -4.25
C LEU A 84 4.63 8.02 -3.49
N VAL A 85 5.76 7.83 -4.21
CA VAL A 85 7.01 7.38 -3.60
C VAL A 85 8.17 8.32 -3.91
N PHE A 86 8.45 8.55 -5.18
CA PHE A 86 9.69 9.20 -5.61
C PHE A 86 9.84 10.68 -5.20
N PRO A 87 8.76 11.49 -5.09
CA PRO A 87 8.92 12.89 -4.67
C PRO A 87 9.50 13.05 -3.26
N TYR A 88 9.34 12.04 -2.41
CA TYR A 88 9.74 12.09 -0.99
C TYR A 88 11.17 11.58 -0.75
N GLU A 89 11.84 11.00 -1.76
CA GLU A 89 13.17 10.40 -1.62
C GLU A 89 13.27 9.59 -0.30
N PRO A 90 12.40 8.57 -0.10
CA PRO A 90 12.26 7.93 1.20
C PRO A 90 13.49 7.13 1.59
N ARG A 91 13.82 7.10 2.88
CA ARG A 91 14.81 6.16 3.42
C ARG A 91 14.28 4.75 3.57
N GLN A 92 12.96 4.55 3.48
CA GLN A 92 12.30 3.24 3.51
C GLN A 92 10.90 3.35 2.89
N VAL A 93 10.47 2.30 2.22
CA VAL A 93 9.08 2.19 1.71
C VAL A 93 8.39 1.01 2.37
N VAL A 94 7.22 1.25 2.97
CA VAL A 94 6.32 0.22 3.53
C VAL A 94 5.16 0.04 2.58
N ILE A 95 4.95 -1.20 2.13
CA ILE A 95 3.97 -1.55 1.10
C ILE A 95 2.88 -2.43 1.70
N TYR A 96 1.62 -2.07 1.50
CA TYR A 96 0.46 -2.93 1.72
C TYR A 96 -0.49 -2.86 0.53
N SER A 97 -0.40 -3.83 -0.37
CA SER A 97 -1.23 -3.92 -1.59
C SER A 97 -1.31 -5.38 -2.06
N GLY A 98 -2.29 -5.70 -2.89
CA GLY A 98 -2.50 -7.03 -3.46
C GLY A 98 -3.81 -7.70 -3.01
N GLU A 99 -4.37 -7.32 -1.87
CA GLU A 99 -5.64 -7.88 -1.38
C GLU A 99 -6.81 -7.58 -2.34
N ASN A 100 -6.81 -6.40 -2.97
CA ASN A 100 -7.81 -6.04 -3.97
C ASN A 100 -7.58 -6.77 -5.30
N ASP A 101 -6.33 -7.00 -5.70
CA ASP A 101 -6.01 -7.82 -6.86
C ASP A 101 -6.66 -9.20 -6.73
N VAL A 102 -6.44 -9.87 -5.61
CA VAL A 102 -7.03 -11.18 -5.32
C VAL A 102 -8.56 -11.12 -5.29
N ALA A 103 -9.14 -10.10 -4.66
CA ALA A 103 -10.60 -9.94 -4.59
C ALA A 103 -11.24 -9.63 -5.96
N MET A 104 -10.49 -9.10 -6.91
CA MET A 104 -10.89 -8.90 -8.30
C MET A 104 -10.66 -10.14 -9.19
N GLY A 105 -10.29 -11.29 -8.60
CA GLY A 105 -10.10 -12.55 -9.31
C GLY A 105 -8.70 -12.73 -9.93
N VAL A 106 -7.75 -11.85 -9.60
CA VAL A 106 -6.38 -12.00 -10.06
C VAL A 106 -5.74 -13.20 -9.36
N SER A 107 -5.08 -14.06 -10.13
CA SER A 107 -4.43 -15.26 -9.58
C SER A 107 -3.29 -14.93 -8.61
N ALA A 108 -2.93 -15.88 -7.75
CA ALA A 108 -1.81 -15.73 -6.83
C ALA A 108 -0.49 -15.42 -7.56
N THR A 109 -0.23 -16.11 -8.67
CA THR A 109 0.97 -15.90 -9.50
C THR A 109 1.01 -14.51 -10.11
N GLU A 110 -0.12 -14.03 -10.65
CA GLU A 110 -0.17 -12.70 -11.25
C GLU A 110 -0.09 -11.61 -10.16
N THR A 111 -0.72 -11.79 -9.00
CA THR A 111 -0.59 -10.89 -7.85
C THR A 111 0.88 -10.79 -7.41
N PHE A 112 1.57 -11.92 -7.33
CA PHE A 112 3.02 -11.95 -7.07
C PHE A 112 3.83 -11.23 -8.15
N ASN A 113 3.54 -11.45 -9.44
CA ASN A 113 4.25 -10.79 -10.55
C ASN A 113 4.08 -9.26 -10.50
N ARG A 114 2.90 -8.78 -10.16
CA ARG A 114 2.65 -7.34 -9.94
C ARG A 114 3.45 -6.80 -8.77
N PHE A 115 3.51 -7.52 -7.64
CA PHE A 115 4.38 -7.13 -6.53
C PHE A 115 5.86 -7.06 -6.95
N LYS A 116 6.34 -8.06 -7.67
CA LYS A 116 7.71 -8.09 -8.21
C LYS A 116 7.98 -6.87 -9.09
N THR A 117 7.05 -6.54 -9.99
CA THR A 117 7.14 -5.35 -10.84
C THR A 117 7.18 -4.07 -10.01
N LEU A 118 6.31 -3.93 -9.01
CA LEU A 118 6.30 -2.77 -8.11
C LEU A 118 7.66 -2.60 -7.41
N ALA A 119 8.17 -3.67 -6.80
CA ALA A 119 9.46 -3.67 -6.11
C ALA A 119 10.63 -3.34 -7.07
N THR A 120 10.63 -3.93 -8.28
CA THR A 120 11.63 -3.67 -9.30
C THR A 120 11.61 -2.21 -9.76
N ASN A 121 10.42 -1.63 -10.00
CA ASN A 121 10.29 -0.23 -10.43
C ASN A 121 10.76 0.75 -9.33
N ILE A 122 10.47 0.46 -8.07
CA ILE A 122 11.00 1.27 -6.95
C ILE A 122 12.53 1.19 -6.96
N ARG A 123 13.11 0.00 -7.06
CA ARG A 123 14.56 -0.23 -7.04
C ARG A 123 15.28 0.32 -8.27
N ALA A 124 14.61 0.40 -9.43
CA ALA A 124 15.19 1.00 -10.63
C ALA A 124 15.51 2.50 -10.43
N LYS A 125 14.70 3.23 -9.67
CA LYS A 125 14.94 4.65 -9.35
C LYS A 125 15.66 4.86 -8.02
N GLN A 126 15.51 3.94 -7.07
CA GLN A 126 16.10 4.01 -5.73
C GLN A 126 16.70 2.65 -5.35
N PRO A 127 17.88 2.29 -5.91
CA PRO A 127 18.47 0.95 -5.81
C PRO A 127 18.66 0.47 -4.37
N GLU A 128 18.98 1.37 -3.46
CA GLU A 128 19.33 1.06 -2.07
C GLU A 128 18.18 1.22 -1.07
N VAL A 129 17.00 1.70 -1.52
CA VAL A 129 15.89 1.96 -0.60
C VAL A 129 15.38 0.65 0.03
N PRO A 130 15.37 0.53 1.37
CA PRO A 130 14.81 -0.63 2.04
C PRO A 130 13.29 -0.75 1.84
N LEU A 131 12.83 -1.97 1.59
CA LEU A 131 11.43 -2.29 1.38
C LEU A 131 10.88 -3.12 2.55
N VAL A 132 9.71 -2.78 3.02
CA VAL A 132 8.92 -3.58 3.96
C VAL A 132 7.59 -3.90 3.29
N TYR A 133 7.27 -5.18 3.18
CA TYR A 133 5.95 -5.62 2.71
C TYR A 133 5.14 -6.18 3.87
N LEU A 134 3.98 -5.59 4.13
CA LEU A 134 3.01 -6.14 5.07
C LEU A 134 2.20 -7.21 4.34
N SER A 135 2.13 -8.41 4.91
CA SER A 135 1.31 -9.49 4.33
C SER A 135 -0.12 -9.03 4.11
N MET A 136 -0.72 -9.47 3.02
CA MET A 136 -2.16 -9.31 2.84
C MET A 136 -2.88 -10.04 3.98
N LYS A 137 -3.80 -9.35 4.65
CA LYS A 137 -4.58 -9.91 5.74
C LYS A 137 -5.77 -10.71 5.23
N GLU A 138 -6.12 -11.75 5.93
CA GLU A 138 -7.42 -12.38 5.83
C GLU A 138 -8.47 -11.46 6.48
N SER A 139 -9.63 -11.35 5.85
CA SER A 139 -10.77 -10.60 6.39
C SER A 139 -12.05 -11.42 6.29
N PRO A 140 -13.00 -11.28 7.24
CA PRO A 140 -14.22 -12.08 7.23
C PRO A 140 -15.03 -11.97 5.93
N SER A 141 -15.09 -10.79 5.31
CA SER A 141 -15.82 -10.56 4.06
C SER A 141 -15.13 -11.14 2.80
N ARG A 142 -13.88 -11.62 2.92
CA ARG A 142 -13.08 -12.12 1.79
C ARG A 142 -12.61 -13.56 1.98
N GLN A 143 -13.29 -14.35 2.80
CA GLN A 143 -12.92 -15.74 3.09
C GLN A 143 -12.84 -16.62 1.82
N GLN A 144 -13.69 -16.37 0.83
CA GLN A 144 -13.68 -17.10 -0.45
C GLN A 144 -12.35 -16.93 -1.23
N TYR A 145 -11.55 -15.93 -0.93
CA TYR A 145 -10.27 -15.67 -1.59
C TYR A 145 -9.06 -16.12 -0.77
N ARG A 146 -9.29 -16.76 0.37
CA ARG A 146 -8.27 -17.13 1.35
C ARG A 146 -7.09 -17.88 0.73
N ASP A 147 -7.36 -18.94 -0.01
CA ASP A 147 -6.31 -19.80 -0.55
C ASP A 147 -5.43 -19.06 -1.57
N THR A 148 -6.05 -18.24 -2.43
CA THR A 148 -5.32 -17.39 -3.38
C THR A 148 -4.46 -16.36 -2.66
N LEU A 149 -5.00 -15.72 -1.63
CA LEU A 149 -4.31 -14.73 -0.81
C LEU A 149 -3.10 -15.33 -0.09
N LEU A 150 -3.27 -16.47 0.56
CA LEU A 150 -2.19 -17.16 1.29
C LEU A 150 -1.10 -17.64 0.33
N LYS A 151 -1.48 -18.16 -0.84
CA LYS A 151 -0.53 -18.56 -1.87
C LYS A 151 0.27 -17.36 -2.39
N ALA A 152 -0.38 -16.23 -2.67
CA ALA A 152 0.31 -15.02 -3.09
C ALA A 152 1.25 -14.49 -2.00
N ASN A 153 0.80 -14.47 -0.73
CA ASN A 153 1.64 -14.11 0.42
C ASN A 153 2.89 -14.98 0.53
N SER A 154 2.76 -16.31 0.35
CA SER A 154 3.92 -17.23 0.36
C SER A 154 4.91 -16.89 -0.75
N MET A 155 4.44 -16.73 -1.99
CA MET A 155 5.30 -16.39 -3.12
C MET A 155 6.04 -15.05 -2.92
N ILE A 156 5.34 -14.04 -2.39
CA ILE A 156 5.93 -12.74 -2.08
C ILE A 156 6.98 -12.88 -0.97
N LYS A 157 6.67 -13.63 0.09
CA LYS A 157 7.60 -13.89 1.21
C LYS A 157 8.89 -14.54 0.71
N ASP A 158 8.76 -15.60 -0.10
CA ASP A 158 9.91 -16.34 -0.64
C ASP A 158 10.77 -15.44 -1.53
N TYR A 159 10.15 -14.61 -2.37
CA TYR A 159 10.88 -13.65 -3.20
C TYR A 159 11.59 -12.58 -2.36
N ILE A 160 10.92 -12.00 -1.38
CA ILE A 160 11.52 -11.00 -0.47
C ILE A 160 12.73 -11.58 0.25
N ALA A 161 12.71 -12.87 0.62
CA ALA A 161 13.85 -13.54 1.26
C ALA A 161 15.11 -13.58 0.36
N THR A 162 14.95 -13.45 -0.95
CA THR A 162 16.08 -13.36 -1.91
C THR A 162 16.56 -11.93 -2.15
N MET A 163 15.82 -10.93 -1.66
CA MET A 163 16.13 -9.51 -1.89
C MET A 163 17.03 -8.95 -0.80
N SER A 164 18.04 -8.17 -1.15
CA SER A 164 18.77 -7.35 -0.19
C SER A 164 17.87 -6.21 0.34
N LYS A 165 18.04 -5.84 1.61
CA LYS A 165 17.31 -4.71 2.22
C LYS A 165 15.79 -4.78 2.03
N ALA A 166 15.21 -5.96 2.12
CA ALA A 166 13.76 -6.17 2.05
C ALA A 166 13.29 -7.09 3.18
N VAL A 167 12.12 -6.79 3.75
CA VAL A 167 11.55 -7.55 4.85
C VAL A 167 10.08 -7.82 4.58
N TYR A 168 9.66 -9.08 4.74
CA TYR A 168 8.26 -9.49 4.81
C TYR A 168 7.79 -9.47 6.26
N VAL A 169 6.77 -8.69 6.56
CA VAL A 169 6.19 -8.57 7.89
C VAL A 169 4.83 -9.26 7.91
N ASP A 170 4.73 -10.37 8.62
CA ASP A 170 3.50 -11.14 8.71
C ASP A 170 2.51 -10.52 9.70
N VAL A 171 1.72 -9.59 9.23
CA VAL A 171 0.61 -9.02 9.99
C VAL A 171 -0.61 -9.93 9.98
N ASN A 172 -0.78 -10.79 8.95
CA ASN A 172 -1.91 -11.69 8.83
C ASN A 172 -1.97 -12.67 10.00
N ALA A 173 -0.91 -13.43 10.23
CA ALA A 173 -0.86 -14.42 11.32
C ALA A 173 -1.13 -13.80 12.70
N LYS A 174 -0.81 -12.52 12.91
CA LYS A 174 -1.07 -11.81 14.18
C LYS A 174 -2.53 -11.35 14.33
N MET A 175 -3.29 -11.36 13.25
CA MET A 175 -4.71 -10.99 13.24
C MET A 175 -5.66 -12.20 13.35
N LEU A 176 -5.14 -13.40 13.30
CA LEU A 176 -5.91 -14.63 13.46
C LEU A 176 -6.03 -15.04 14.93
N ASP A 177 -7.04 -15.85 15.23
CA ASP A 177 -7.18 -16.51 16.53
C ASP A 177 -6.23 -17.73 16.63
N LYS A 178 -6.23 -18.42 17.79
CA LYS A 178 -5.41 -19.62 18.02
C LYS A 178 -5.73 -20.80 17.11
N ASN A 179 -6.92 -20.78 16.48
CA ASN A 179 -7.38 -21.83 15.56
C ASN A 179 -7.14 -21.45 14.08
N GLY A 180 -6.53 -20.29 13.81
CA GLY A 180 -6.27 -19.78 12.47
C GLY A 180 -7.49 -19.13 11.79
N ASN A 181 -8.51 -18.73 12.54
CA ASN A 181 -9.67 -18.04 12.01
C ASN A 181 -9.51 -16.53 12.10
N THR A 182 -10.19 -15.82 11.20
CA THR A 182 -10.29 -14.37 11.27
C THR A 182 -11.00 -13.92 12.55
N ARG A 183 -10.63 -12.77 13.07
CA ARG A 183 -11.15 -12.18 14.30
C ARG A 183 -12.07 -11.00 13.96
N PRO A 184 -13.41 -11.21 13.84
CA PRO A 184 -14.36 -10.17 13.40
C PRO A 184 -14.31 -8.89 14.22
N GLU A 185 -13.98 -8.97 15.50
CA GLU A 185 -13.89 -7.83 16.41
C GLU A 185 -12.81 -6.81 15.99
N LEU A 186 -11.84 -7.22 15.17
CA LEU A 186 -10.79 -6.35 14.62
C LEU A 186 -11.28 -5.49 13.47
N PHE A 187 -12.44 -5.81 12.89
CA PHE A 187 -12.95 -5.22 11.66
C PHE A 187 -14.17 -4.33 11.91
N ARG A 188 -14.40 -3.41 10.98
CA ARG A 188 -15.61 -2.58 10.93
C ARG A 188 -16.81 -3.44 10.50
N GLU A 189 -17.98 -2.82 10.37
CA GLU A 189 -19.22 -3.48 9.94
C GLU A 189 -19.10 -4.13 8.56
N ASP A 190 -18.24 -3.58 7.68
CA ASP A 190 -17.96 -4.14 6.35
C ASP A 190 -17.11 -5.43 6.38
N MET A 191 -16.68 -5.85 7.56
CA MET A 191 -15.86 -7.05 7.78
C MET A 191 -14.58 -7.11 6.92
N LEU A 192 -14.10 -5.95 6.48
CA LEU A 192 -12.93 -5.75 5.62
C LEU A 192 -11.92 -4.78 6.24
N HIS A 193 -12.39 -3.58 6.56
CA HIS A 193 -11.53 -2.53 7.06
C HIS A 193 -11.36 -2.62 8.58
N MET A 194 -10.15 -2.39 9.03
CA MET A 194 -9.82 -2.55 10.45
C MET A 194 -10.38 -1.43 11.32
N LYS A 195 -10.71 -1.81 12.55
CA LYS A 195 -10.84 -0.90 13.70
C LYS A 195 -9.47 -0.65 14.31
N LYS A 196 -9.41 0.26 15.30
CA LYS A 196 -8.19 0.58 16.03
C LYS A 196 -7.43 -0.66 16.54
N PRO A 197 -8.07 -1.70 17.16
CA PRO A 197 -7.35 -2.88 17.62
C PRO A 197 -6.58 -3.61 16.51
N GLY A 198 -7.10 -3.65 15.28
CA GLY A 198 -6.40 -4.20 14.12
C GLY A 198 -5.14 -3.39 13.77
N TYR A 199 -5.25 -2.06 13.77
CA TYR A 199 -4.08 -1.20 13.57
C TYR A 199 -3.08 -1.24 14.73
N ASP A 200 -3.50 -1.48 15.97
CA ASP A 200 -2.60 -1.67 17.10
C ASP A 200 -1.75 -2.95 16.94
N ILE A 201 -2.32 -4.02 16.37
CA ILE A 201 -1.57 -5.22 15.97
C ILE A 201 -0.56 -4.88 14.88
N TRP A 202 -0.98 -4.18 13.83
CA TRP A 202 -0.08 -3.75 12.75
C TRP A 202 1.06 -2.88 13.28
N LYS A 203 0.74 -1.89 14.11
CA LYS A 203 1.75 -1.03 14.76
C LYS A 203 2.79 -1.85 15.51
N LYS A 204 2.34 -2.75 16.40
CA LYS A 204 3.23 -3.60 17.20
C LYS A 204 4.13 -4.47 16.33
N THR A 205 3.56 -5.04 15.25
CA THR A 205 4.27 -5.95 14.36
C THR A 205 5.24 -5.21 13.44
N LEU A 206 4.86 -4.04 12.94
CA LEU A 206 5.67 -3.25 12.01
C LEU A 206 6.81 -2.49 12.69
N LEU A 207 6.59 -1.97 13.89
CA LEU A 207 7.52 -1.05 14.59
C LEU A 207 8.98 -1.53 14.64
N PRO A 208 9.29 -2.84 14.89
CA PRO A 208 10.67 -3.33 14.90
C PRO A 208 11.40 -3.25 13.56
N HIS A 209 10.67 -3.07 12.46
CA HIS A 209 11.18 -3.06 11.10
C HIS A 209 11.28 -1.65 10.49
N LEU A 210 10.88 -0.63 11.23
CA LEU A 210 11.01 0.76 10.79
C LEU A 210 12.42 1.29 11.10
N LEU A 211 13.03 1.90 10.09
CA LEU A 211 14.32 2.54 10.22
C LEU A 211 14.20 3.85 11.01
N LYS A 212 15.04 4.01 12.00
CA LYS A 212 15.15 5.28 12.73
C LYS A 212 15.75 6.38 11.83
N PRO A 213 15.41 7.66 12.08
CA PRO A 213 16.07 8.80 11.42
C PRO A 213 17.58 8.80 11.59
#